data_9a4fb5f18bdb8749a25cf1085ac8db57
#
_entry.id   9a4fb5f18bdb8749a25cf1085ac8db57
#
_cell.length_a   1.000
_cell.length_b   1.000
_cell.length_c   1.000
_cell.angle_alpha   90.00
_cell.angle_beta   90.00
_cell.angle_gamma   90.00
#
_symmetry.space_group_name_H-M   'P 1'
#
loop_
_entity.id
_entity.type
_entity.pdbx_description
1 polymer ?
#
loop_
_entity_poly.entity_id
_entity_poly.type
_entity_poly.pdbx_seq_one_letter_code
_entity_poly.pdbx_strand_id
1 'polypeptide(L)'
;KDALASYLMIVAGVFYWFNPFVWYALKEMRNDRELACDTSVLELLDENSYIDYGNTLINFAEKISLTSFPFASGLSGTISQMKRRIINIASYEKPNRQKRWKGTVIFILIAIGLIGLTPFVSTYAANTEYYQWNTSSKTIAELDCSAYFEAFEGSFVLYNLQDDTWNIHDMEHAAMRVSPNSTYKIYDALFGLEEDIISPDDSLLPWNGEIYPFETWNTDQTLNSAMSSSVNWYFQTMDRQLGADSIYKYLQKIGYGNEHIAGDLSSYWLESSLKISPIEQVELLTQLHADNLGFAAENTNAVKDSIQLFSSENSTFYGKTGTGRINDHDVNGWFIGFIETFDNTYFFATNIKADQQATGSNAAEITMSILSDMGIWK
;
A
#
# COMPACT_ATOMS: atom_id res chain seq x y z
N LYS A 1 -14.43 -26.61 -27.88
CA LYS A 1 -14.15 -26.29 -26.43
C LYS A 1 -12.68 -25.89 -26.23
N ASP A 2 -11.73 -26.55 -26.90
CA ASP A 2 -10.28 -26.32 -26.72
C ASP A 2 -9.80 -24.97 -27.26
N ALA A 3 -10.43 -24.46 -28.33
CA ALA A 3 -10.11 -23.14 -28.87
C ALA A 3 -10.45 -22.01 -27.90
N LEU A 4 -11.57 -22.11 -27.17
CA LEU A 4 -11.96 -21.12 -26.17
C LEU A 4 -10.98 -21.09 -24.97
N ALA A 5 -10.59 -22.27 -24.47
CA ALA A 5 -9.61 -22.38 -23.40
C ALA A 5 -8.25 -21.80 -23.81
N SER A 6 -7.81 -22.08 -25.05
CA SER A 6 -6.58 -21.52 -25.61
C SER A 6 -6.63 -20.00 -25.72
N TYR A 7 -7.77 -19.45 -26.13
CA TYR A 7 -7.95 -17.99 -26.22
C TYR A 7 -7.89 -17.31 -24.85
N LEU A 8 -8.60 -17.88 -23.86
CA LEU A 8 -8.55 -17.38 -22.47
C LEU A 8 -7.13 -17.43 -21.89
N MET A 9 -6.37 -18.49 -22.21
CA MET A 9 -4.96 -18.58 -21.78
C MET A 9 -4.08 -17.49 -22.39
N ILE A 10 -4.26 -17.20 -23.69
CA ILE A 10 -3.49 -16.13 -24.35
C ILE A 10 -3.83 -14.78 -23.70
N VAL A 11 -5.11 -14.50 -23.47
CA VAL A 11 -5.58 -13.28 -22.82
C VAL A 11 -4.99 -13.15 -21.41
N ALA A 12 -5.04 -14.22 -20.60
CA ALA A 12 -4.44 -14.22 -19.27
C ALA A 12 -2.92 -13.99 -19.33
N GLY A 13 -2.21 -14.58 -20.30
CA GLY A 13 -0.78 -14.39 -20.50
C GLY A 13 -0.41 -12.96 -20.89
N VAL A 14 -1.29 -12.26 -21.63
CA VAL A 14 -1.08 -10.84 -21.98
C VAL A 14 -1.29 -9.92 -20.79
N PHE A 15 -2.36 -10.10 -20.01
CA PHE A 15 -2.64 -9.24 -18.85
C PHE A 15 -1.70 -9.49 -17.69
N TYR A 16 -1.27 -10.74 -17.46
CA TYR A 16 -0.42 -11.13 -16.33
C TYR A 16 0.99 -11.54 -16.76
N TRP A 17 1.51 -10.92 -17.82
CA TRP A 17 2.83 -11.25 -18.41
C TRP A 17 4.00 -11.19 -17.40
N PHE A 18 3.88 -10.36 -16.36
CA PHE A 18 4.88 -10.17 -15.30
C PHE A 18 4.81 -11.20 -14.17
N ASN A 19 3.76 -12.05 -14.12
CA ASN A 19 3.55 -13.00 -13.03
C ASN A 19 4.12 -14.39 -13.38
N PRO A 20 5.18 -14.87 -12.70
CA PRO A 20 5.81 -16.17 -13.00
C PRO A 20 4.86 -17.36 -12.77
N PHE A 21 3.92 -17.27 -11.83
CA PHE A 21 2.92 -18.32 -11.59
C PHE A 21 1.96 -18.49 -12.77
N VAL A 22 1.63 -17.41 -13.46
CA VAL A 22 0.80 -17.47 -14.68
C VAL A 22 1.55 -18.19 -15.79
N TRP A 23 2.84 -17.92 -15.98
CA TRP A 23 3.66 -18.63 -16.96
C TRP A 23 3.75 -20.14 -16.66
N TYR A 24 3.94 -20.49 -15.38
CA TYR A 24 3.93 -21.88 -14.95
C TYR A 24 2.58 -22.55 -15.22
N ALA A 25 1.47 -21.92 -14.84
CA ALA A 25 0.12 -22.40 -15.08
C ALA A 25 -0.19 -22.58 -16.57
N LEU A 26 0.19 -21.62 -17.42
CA LEU A 26 0.03 -21.70 -18.88
C LEU A 26 0.84 -22.86 -19.49
N LYS A 27 2.02 -23.14 -18.96
CA LYS A 27 2.85 -24.28 -19.37
C LYS A 27 2.19 -25.61 -19.00
N GLU A 28 1.73 -25.78 -17.75
CA GLU A 28 1.06 -27.01 -17.31
C GLU A 28 -0.28 -27.21 -18.01
N MET A 29 -1.09 -26.17 -18.20
CA MET A 29 -2.35 -26.27 -18.96
C MET A 29 -2.12 -26.72 -20.42
N ARG A 30 -0.99 -26.33 -21.05
CA ARG A 30 -0.63 -26.81 -22.39
C ARG A 30 -0.30 -28.30 -22.36
N ASN A 31 0.42 -28.77 -21.35
CA ASN A 31 0.73 -30.18 -21.14
C ASN A 31 -0.54 -31.01 -20.92
N ASP A 32 -1.43 -30.53 -20.05
CA ASP A 32 -2.68 -31.21 -19.73
C ASP A 32 -3.62 -31.29 -20.94
N ARG A 33 -3.61 -30.29 -21.83
CA ARG A 33 -4.36 -30.31 -23.08
C ARG A 33 -3.90 -31.44 -24.01
N GLU A 34 -2.59 -31.66 -24.15
CA GLU A 34 -2.06 -32.77 -24.96
C GLU A 34 -2.49 -34.12 -24.36
N LEU A 35 -2.41 -34.28 -23.02
CA LEU A 35 -2.89 -35.48 -22.36
C LEU A 35 -4.39 -35.72 -22.53
N ALA A 36 -5.20 -34.63 -22.48
CA ALA A 36 -6.64 -34.72 -22.71
C ALA A 36 -6.96 -35.12 -24.16
N CYS A 37 -6.20 -34.62 -25.16
CA CYS A 37 -6.33 -35.06 -26.53
C CYS A 37 -6.02 -36.56 -26.70
N ASP A 38 -4.91 -37.03 -26.10
CA ASP A 38 -4.56 -38.46 -26.14
C ASP A 38 -5.65 -39.29 -25.48
N THR A 39 -6.15 -38.89 -24.33
CA THR A 39 -7.27 -39.56 -23.61
C THR A 39 -8.50 -39.66 -24.45
N SER A 40 -8.86 -38.59 -25.21
CA SER A 40 -10.03 -38.56 -26.08
C SER A 40 -9.88 -39.56 -27.24
N VAL A 41 -8.67 -39.75 -27.75
CA VAL A 41 -8.36 -40.77 -28.77
C VAL A 41 -8.49 -42.17 -28.19
N LEU A 42 -7.89 -42.42 -27.04
CA LEU A 42 -7.90 -43.71 -26.35
C LEU A 42 -9.34 -44.14 -25.94
N GLU A 43 -10.22 -43.19 -25.63
CA GLU A 43 -11.65 -43.49 -25.38
C GLU A 43 -12.37 -44.08 -26.61
N LEU A 44 -11.91 -43.74 -27.80
CA LEU A 44 -12.48 -44.22 -29.08
C LEU A 44 -11.84 -45.50 -29.61
N LEU A 45 -10.62 -45.82 -29.12
CA LEU A 45 -9.89 -47.01 -29.58
C LEU A 45 -10.22 -48.24 -28.72
N ASP A 46 -10.00 -49.42 -29.30
CA ASP A 46 -10.00 -50.69 -28.59
C ASP A 46 -8.69 -50.83 -27.77
N GLU A 47 -8.75 -51.53 -26.64
CA GLU A 47 -7.61 -51.70 -25.71
C GLU A 47 -6.36 -52.27 -26.40
N ASN A 48 -6.54 -53.17 -27.37
CA ASN A 48 -5.44 -53.75 -28.14
C ASN A 48 -4.72 -52.73 -29.05
N SER A 49 -5.33 -51.60 -29.34
CA SER A 49 -4.79 -50.54 -30.22
C SER A 49 -4.03 -49.44 -29.45
N TYR A 50 -4.01 -49.45 -28.11
CA TYR A 50 -3.34 -48.43 -27.33
C TYR A 50 -1.81 -48.43 -27.54
N ILE A 51 -1.23 -49.62 -27.66
CA ILE A 51 0.22 -49.79 -27.90
C ILE A 51 0.58 -49.24 -29.29
N ASP A 52 -0.25 -49.53 -30.31
CA ASP A 52 -0.04 -49.04 -31.70
C ASP A 52 -0.13 -47.53 -31.78
N TYR A 53 -1.08 -46.92 -31.05
CA TYR A 53 -1.18 -45.46 -30.91
C TYR A 53 0.07 -44.86 -30.27
N GLY A 54 0.55 -45.43 -29.15
CA GLY A 54 1.79 -45.02 -28.48
C GLY A 54 3.02 -45.12 -29.39
N ASN A 55 3.18 -46.23 -30.11
CA ASN A 55 4.26 -46.44 -31.07
C ASN A 55 4.18 -45.41 -32.22
N THR A 56 3.00 -45.12 -32.72
CA THR A 56 2.78 -44.10 -33.76
C THR A 56 3.27 -42.73 -33.31
N LEU A 57 2.97 -42.33 -32.07
CA LEU A 57 3.44 -41.07 -31.48
C LEU A 57 4.96 -41.03 -31.32
N ILE A 58 5.57 -42.12 -30.92
CA ILE A 58 7.03 -42.23 -30.78
C ILE A 58 7.69 -42.08 -32.15
N ASN A 59 7.24 -42.86 -33.15
CA ASN A 59 7.78 -42.80 -34.51
C ASN A 59 7.60 -41.42 -35.14
N PHE A 60 6.49 -40.74 -34.87
CA PHE A 60 6.21 -39.40 -35.37
C PHE A 60 7.19 -38.37 -34.68
N ALA A 61 7.39 -38.48 -33.38
CA ALA A 61 8.34 -37.64 -32.66
C ALA A 61 9.80 -37.83 -33.12
N GLU A 62 10.20 -39.06 -33.36
CA GLU A 62 11.52 -39.38 -33.91
C GLU A 62 11.73 -38.78 -35.30
N LYS A 63 10.73 -38.91 -36.18
CA LYS A 63 10.79 -38.39 -37.55
C LYS A 63 10.88 -36.86 -37.57
N ILE A 64 10.17 -36.16 -36.64
CA ILE A 64 10.25 -34.69 -36.53
C ILE A 64 11.56 -34.23 -35.94
N SER A 65 12.14 -34.96 -34.97
CA SER A 65 13.41 -34.62 -34.36
C SER A 65 14.59 -34.67 -35.36
N LEU A 66 14.47 -35.48 -36.41
CA LEU A 66 15.44 -35.63 -37.50
C LEU A 66 15.32 -34.53 -38.56
N THR A 67 14.24 -33.78 -38.61
CA THR A 67 13.96 -32.72 -39.59
C THR A 67 14.03 -31.36 -38.90
N SER A 68 15.05 -30.56 -39.16
CA SER A 68 15.11 -29.15 -38.71
C SER A 68 14.08 -28.29 -39.48
N PHE A 69 12.82 -28.30 -39.04
CA PHE A 69 11.84 -27.34 -39.52
C PHE A 69 11.84 -26.11 -38.63
N PRO A 70 12.18 -24.90 -39.13
CA PRO A 70 12.27 -23.68 -38.34
C PRO A 70 10.95 -23.24 -37.68
N PHE A 71 9.80 -23.78 -38.11
CA PHE A 71 8.48 -23.43 -37.63
C PHE A 71 7.76 -24.55 -36.85
N ALA A 72 8.42 -25.67 -36.55
CA ALA A 72 7.82 -26.82 -35.87
C ALA A 72 7.91 -26.75 -34.32
N SER A 73 8.23 -25.58 -33.76
CA SER A 73 8.36 -25.40 -32.30
C SER A 73 7.07 -25.61 -31.48
N GLY A 74 5.95 -25.84 -32.15
CA GLY A 74 4.65 -26.12 -31.51
C GLY A 74 4.29 -27.61 -31.39
N LEU A 75 4.94 -28.50 -32.15
CA LEU A 75 4.56 -29.93 -32.27
C LEU A 75 5.57 -30.88 -31.56
N SER A 76 6.81 -30.46 -31.36
CA SER A 76 7.81 -31.24 -30.61
C SER A 76 7.85 -30.73 -29.16
N GLY A 77 7.00 -31.26 -28.30
CA GLY A 77 7.13 -31.09 -26.87
C GLY A 77 8.53 -31.55 -26.38
N THR A 78 9.00 -31.04 -25.25
CA THR A 78 10.23 -31.51 -24.62
C THR A 78 10.20 -33.04 -24.41
N ILE A 79 11.33 -33.70 -24.39
CA ILE A 79 11.46 -35.16 -24.13
C ILE A 79 10.63 -35.55 -22.88
N SER A 80 10.58 -34.69 -21.87
CA SER A 80 9.78 -34.92 -20.66
C SER A 80 8.26 -34.90 -20.91
N GLN A 81 7.77 -34.07 -21.84
CA GLN A 81 6.36 -34.03 -22.21
C GLN A 81 5.97 -35.29 -22.99
N MET A 82 6.80 -35.70 -23.93
CA MET A 82 6.57 -36.95 -24.69
C MET A 82 6.59 -38.17 -23.75
N LYS A 83 7.55 -38.21 -22.81
CA LYS A 83 7.59 -39.27 -21.79
C LYS A 83 6.30 -39.31 -20.96
N ARG A 84 5.76 -38.16 -20.51
CA ARG A 84 4.49 -38.08 -19.77
C ARG A 84 3.33 -38.61 -20.62
N ARG A 85 3.26 -38.27 -21.91
CA ARG A 85 2.21 -38.76 -22.83
C ARG A 85 2.27 -40.29 -22.98
N ILE A 86 3.46 -40.84 -23.24
CA ILE A 86 3.63 -42.30 -23.39
C ILE A 86 3.27 -43.06 -22.09
N ILE A 87 3.68 -42.55 -20.93
CA ILE A 87 3.29 -43.16 -19.65
C ILE A 87 1.79 -43.11 -19.46
N ASN A 88 1.15 -41.99 -19.80
CA ASN A 88 -0.30 -41.87 -19.70
C ASN A 88 -1.04 -42.84 -20.62
N ILE A 89 -0.55 -43.05 -21.85
CA ILE A 89 -1.10 -44.01 -22.79
C ILE A 89 -0.94 -45.45 -22.30
N ALA A 90 0.26 -45.79 -21.80
CA ALA A 90 0.59 -47.12 -21.30
C ALA A 90 -0.18 -47.49 -20.02
N SER A 91 -0.51 -46.50 -19.19
CA SER A 91 -1.26 -46.67 -17.94
C SER A 91 -2.75 -46.30 -18.07
N TYR A 92 -3.25 -46.09 -19.30
CA TYR A 92 -4.61 -45.64 -19.52
C TYR A 92 -5.63 -46.72 -19.12
N GLU A 93 -6.51 -46.42 -18.24
CA GLU A 93 -7.69 -47.18 -17.88
C GLU A 93 -8.94 -46.36 -18.17
N LYS A 94 -9.94 -46.94 -18.81
CA LYS A 94 -11.20 -46.21 -19.05
C LYS A 94 -11.80 -45.68 -17.77
N PRO A 95 -11.96 -44.35 -17.63
CA PRO A 95 -12.36 -43.76 -16.37
C PRO A 95 -13.77 -44.17 -15.97
N ASN A 96 -13.94 -44.74 -14.79
CA ASN A 96 -15.24 -45.07 -14.24
C ASN A 96 -16.04 -43.79 -13.96
N ARG A 97 -17.37 -43.83 -14.16
CA ARG A 97 -18.32 -42.74 -13.90
C ARG A 97 -18.10 -42.05 -12.55
N GLN A 98 -17.74 -42.84 -11.52
CA GLN A 98 -17.45 -42.33 -10.18
C GLN A 98 -16.18 -41.43 -10.12
N LYS A 99 -15.11 -41.79 -10.87
CA LYS A 99 -13.87 -40.97 -10.91
C LYS A 99 -14.16 -39.61 -11.60
N ARG A 100 -14.93 -39.61 -12.69
CA ARG A 100 -15.33 -38.35 -13.38
C ARG A 100 -16.17 -37.46 -12.46
N TRP A 101 -17.13 -38.03 -11.74
CA TRP A 101 -18.02 -37.29 -10.86
C TRP A 101 -17.24 -36.66 -9.67
N LYS A 102 -16.31 -37.42 -9.07
CA LYS A 102 -15.43 -36.89 -8.01
C LYS A 102 -14.58 -35.71 -8.48
N GLY A 103 -13.99 -35.79 -9.67
CA GLY A 103 -13.20 -34.69 -10.24
C GLY A 103 -14.05 -33.42 -10.45
N THR A 104 -15.27 -33.56 -10.99
CA THR A 104 -16.21 -32.47 -11.19
C THR A 104 -16.63 -31.81 -9.86
N VAL A 105 -16.92 -32.62 -8.85
CA VAL A 105 -17.31 -32.14 -7.50
C VAL A 105 -16.15 -31.34 -6.86
N ILE A 106 -14.93 -31.88 -6.92
CA ILE A 106 -13.74 -31.18 -6.39
C ILE A 106 -13.54 -29.83 -7.09
N PHE A 107 -13.66 -29.81 -8.42
CA PHE A 107 -13.54 -28.56 -9.20
C PHE A 107 -14.60 -27.53 -8.79
N ILE A 108 -15.86 -27.95 -8.64
CA ILE A 108 -16.96 -27.08 -8.20
C ILE A 108 -16.69 -26.55 -6.77
N LEU A 109 -16.22 -27.40 -5.85
CA LEU A 109 -15.91 -26.97 -4.47
C LEU A 109 -14.78 -25.95 -4.44
N ILE A 110 -13.73 -26.14 -5.24
CA ILE A 110 -12.64 -25.16 -5.36
C ILE A 110 -13.15 -23.84 -5.95
N ALA A 111 -13.98 -23.89 -7.02
CA ALA A 111 -14.55 -22.71 -7.63
C ALA A 111 -15.47 -21.94 -6.66
N ILE A 112 -16.32 -22.64 -5.91
CA ILE A 112 -17.17 -22.03 -4.87
C ILE A 112 -16.31 -21.42 -3.76
N GLY A 113 -15.23 -22.10 -3.33
CA GLY A 113 -14.30 -21.58 -2.33
C GLY A 113 -13.62 -20.28 -2.80
N LEU A 114 -13.13 -20.25 -4.02
CA LEU A 114 -12.49 -19.04 -4.59
C LEU A 114 -13.48 -17.88 -4.74
N ILE A 115 -14.69 -18.14 -5.24
CA ILE A 115 -15.74 -17.12 -5.38
C ILE A 115 -16.25 -16.66 -4.02
N GLY A 116 -16.37 -17.57 -3.05
CA GLY A 116 -16.82 -17.25 -1.69
C GLY A 116 -15.81 -16.43 -0.88
N LEU A 117 -14.50 -16.54 -1.20
CA LEU A 117 -13.45 -15.77 -0.52
C LEU A 117 -13.29 -14.35 -1.08
N THR A 118 -13.70 -14.10 -2.34
CA THR A 118 -13.55 -12.78 -2.99
C THR A 118 -14.22 -11.62 -2.20
N PRO A 119 -15.46 -11.74 -1.68
CA PRO A 119 -16.06 -10.66 -0.89
C PRO A 119 -15.29 -10.37 0.40
N PHE A 120 -14.76 -11.40 1.07
CA PHE A 120 -13.98 -11.20 2.30
C PHE A 120 -12.68 -10.46 2.04
N VAL A 121 -11.96 -10.79 0.97
CA VAL A 121 -10.73 -10.10 0.57
C VAL A 121 -11.03 -8.66 0.14
N SER A 122 -12.10 -8.43 -0.62
CA SER A 122 -12.54 -7.08 -1.02
C SER A 122 -12.94 -6.23 0.18
N THR A 123 -13.70 -6.78 1.13
CA THR A 123 -14.14 -6.05 2.33
C THR A 123 -12.96 -5.71 3.24
N TYR A 124 -11.99 -6.63 3.36
CA TYR A 124 -10.78 -6.37 4.14
C TYR A 124 -9.92 -5.26 3.51
N ALA A 125 -9.74 -5.27 2.19
CA ALA A 125 -9.03 -4.22 1.46
C ALA A 125 -9.74 -2.87 1.57
N ALA A 126 -11.07 -2.82 1.43
CA ALA A 126 -11.84 -1.60 1.56
C ALA A 126 -11.80 -1.02 2.99
N ASN A 127 -11.80 -1.87 4.03
CA ASN A 127 -11.66 -1.44 5.42
C ASN A 127 -10.28 -0.87 5.75
N THR A 128 -9.25 -1.17 4.95
CA THR A 128 -7.90 -0.59 5.13
C THR A 128 -7.74 0.76 4.42
N GLU A 129 -8.52 1.04 3.38
CA GLU A 129 -8.46 2.29 2.62
C GLU A 129 -9.21 3.44 3.27
N TYR A 130 -10.28 3.16 4.04
CA TYR A 130 -11.08 4.18 4.72
C TYR A 130 -11.10 3.94 6.23
N TYR A 131 -10.92 5.02 6.96
CA TYR A 131 -11.06 5.01 8.40
C TYR A 131 -12.53 4.87 8.80
N GLN A 132 -12.86 3.83 9.55
CA GLN A 132 -14.20 3.59 10.07
C GLN A 132 -14.44 4.43 11.34
N TRP A 133 -14.65 5.71 11.15
CA TRP A 133 -14.80 6.65 12.25
C TRP A 133 -16.16 6.48 12.97
N ASN A 134 -16.11 6.31 14.28
CA ASN A 134 -17.32 6.24 15.08
C ASN A 134 -17.83 7.67 15.37
N THR A 135 -18.85 8.10 14.62
CA THR A 135 -19.43 9.43 14.69
C THR A 135 -20.58 9.57 15.71
N SER A 136 -21.01 8.47 16.34
CA SER A 136 -22.24 8.45 17.16
C SER A 136 -22.21 9.36 18.40
N SER A 137 -21.03 9.73 18.89
CA SER A 137 -20.82 10.63 20.03
C SER A 137 -20.13 11.94 19.66
N LYS A 138 -19.97 12.24 18.38
CA LYS A 138 -19.21 13.40 17.88
C LYS A 138 -20.17 14.50 17.42
N THR A 139 -19.84 15.74 17.76
CA THR A 139 -20.48 16.92 17.16
C THR A 139 -19.76 17.25 15.86
N ILE A 140 -20.41 17.05 14.73
CA ILE A 140 -19.83 17.28 13.40
C ILE A 140 -20.61 18.38 12.69
N ALA A 141 -19.89 19.38 12.21
CA ALA A 141 -20.39 20.43 11.33
C ALA A 141 -19.75 20.27 9.94
N GLU A 142 -20.58 20.28 8.91
CA GLU A 142 -20.10 20.33 7.53
C GLU A 142 -19.60 21.74 7.23
N LEU A 143 -18.41 21.82 6.63
CA LEU A 143 -17.75 23.07 6.26
C LEU A 143 -17.57 23.12 4.75
N ASP A 144 -18.10 24.16 4.10
CA ASP A 144 -17.88 24.36 2.66
C ASP A 144 -16.61 25.19 2.44
N CYS A 145 -15.53 24.49 2.09
CA CYS A 145 -14.25 25.07 1.71
C CYS A 145 -13.94 24.89 0.22
N SER A 146 -14.91 24.53 -0.62
CA SER A 146 -14.71 24.20 -2.04
C SER A 146 -13.94 25.26 -2.81
N ALA A 147 -14.11 26.52 -2.48
CA ALA A 147 -13.41 27.63 -3.13
C ALA A 147 -11.88 27.60 -2.93
N TYR A 148 -11.37 26.95 -1.86
CA TYR A 148 -9.94 26.82 -1.61
C TYR A 148 -9.34 25.58 -2.29
N PHE A 149 -10.18 24.63 -2.73
CA PHE A 149 -9.78 23.36 -3.33
C PHE A 149 -9.99 23.30 -4.85
N GLU A 150 -10.25 24.43 -5.53
CA GLU A 150 -10.56 24.45 -6.99
C GLU A 150 -9.56 23.67 -7.87
N ALA A 151 -8.28 23.63 -7.49
CA ALA A 151 -7.22 22.94 -8.23
C ALA A 151 -6.88 21.54 -7.70
N PHE A 152 -7.52 21.10 -6.61
CA PHE A 152 -7.14 19.91 -5.88
C PHE A 152 -8.38 19.12 -5.43
N GLU A 153 -8.27 17.79 -5.42
CA GLU A 153 -9.14 16.93 -4.64
C GLU A 153 -8.58 16.85 -3.22
N GLY A 154 -9.44 16.85 -2.19
CA GLY A 154 -8.94 16.74 -0.82
C GLY A 154 -9.91 17.15 0.25
N SER A 155 -9.42 17.29 1.46
CA SER A 155 -10.25 17.63 2.62
C SER A 155 -9.51 18.55 3.59
N PHE A 156 -10.32 19.25 4.38
CA PHE A 156 -9.89 20.00 5.55
C PHE A 156 -10.68 19.52 6.77
N VAL A 157 -9.97 19.17 7.83
CA VAL A 157 -10.54 18.77 9.12
C VAL A 157 -10.04 19.75 10.17
N LEU A 158 -10.98 20.33 10.94
CA LEU A 158 -10.68 21.19 12.07
C LEU A 158 -11.46 20.70 13.30
N TYR A 159 -10.73 20.39 14.37
CA TYR A 159 -11.33 20.08 15.66
C TYR A 159 -11.12 21.24 16.63
N ASN A 160 -12.21 21.75 17.16
CA ASN A 160 -12.25 22.78 18.20
C ASN A 160 -12.37 22.09 19.57
N LEU A 161 -11.32 22.17 20.36
CA LEU A 161 -11.23 21.45 21.63
C LEU A 161 -12.25 21.97 22.66
N GLN A 162 -12.46 23.30 22.76
CA GLN A 162 -13.34 23.89 23.75
C GLN A 162 -14.79 23.51 23.51
N ASP A 163 -15.24 23.49 22.25
CA ASP A 163 -16.62 23.21 21.89
C ASP A 163 -16.87 21.73 21.57
N ASP A 164 -15.84 20.88 21.59
CA ASP A 164 -15.86 19.48 21.16
C ASP A 164 -16.54 19.32 19.78
N THR A 165 -16.16 20.17 18.82
CA THR A 165 -16.80 20.25 17.51
C THR A 165 -15.79 19.97 16.39
N TRP A 166 -16.17 19.09 15.49
CA TRP A 166 -15.43 18.74 14.28
C TRP A 166 -16.05 19.47 13.08
N ASN A 167 -15.27 20.33 12.45
CA ASN A 167 -15.65 21.04 11.23
C ASN A 167 -14.92 20.36 10.07
N ILE A 168 -15.65 19.78 9.12
CA ILE A 168 -15.08 18.93 8.09
C ILE A 168 -15.56 19.37 6.71
N HIS A 169 -14.59 19.65 5.84
CA HIS A 169 -14.81 19.76 4.40
C HIS A 169 -14.50 18.40 3.76
N ASP A 170 -15.45 17.87 2.99
CA ASP A 170 -15.39 16.59 2.30
C ASP A 170 -15.08 15.40 3.24
N MET A 171 -16.14 14.88 3.84
CA MET A 171 -16.07 13.75 4.77
C MET A 171 -15.49 12.48 4.14
N GLU A 172 -15.72 12.25 2.84
CA GLU A 172 -15.20 11.06 2.15
C GLU A 172 -13.68 11.11 2.07
N HIS A 173 -13.11 12.21 1.60
CA HIS A 173 -11.66 12.42 1.57
C HIS A 173 -11.07 12.54 2.99
N ALA A 174 -11.82 13.12 3.94
CA ALA A 174 -11.38 13.20 5.33
C ALA A 174 -11.19 11.84 6.01
N ALA A 175 -11.96 10.83 5.61
CA ALA A 175 -11.85 9.46 6.09
C ALA A 175 -10.91 8.57 5.22
N MET A 176 -10.52 9.03 4.03
CA MET A 176 -9.65 8.28 3.12
C MET A 176 -8.22 8.24 3.65
N ARG A 177 -7.64 7.04 3.76
CA ARG A 177 -6.27 6.83 4.18
C ARG A 177 -5.31 6.95 2.99
N VAL A 178 -4.35 7.84 3.10
CA VAL A 178 -3.29 8.08 2.10
C VAL A 178 -1.93 8.12 2.76
N SER A 179 -0.85 8.04 1.99
CA SER A 179 0.51 8.05 2.53
C SER A 179 0.79 9.35 3.29
N PRO A 180 1.29 9.28 4.54
CA PRO A 180 1.49 10.45 5.39
C PRO A 180 2.63 11.34 4.92
N ASN A 181 3.58 10.78 4.19
CA ASN A 181 4.79 11.48 3.80
C ASN A 181 5.49 12.11 5.02
N SER A 182 6.00 13.31 4.92
CA SER A 182 6.75 13.94 6.00
C SER A 182 5.94 14.31 7.26
N THR A 183 4.61 14.14 7.27
CA THR A 183 3.84 14.32 8.50
C THR A 183 4.09 13.18 9.50
N TYR A 184 4.46 11.99 9.01
CA TYR A 184 4.85 10.85 9.84
C TYR A 184 6.04 11.13 10.74
N LYS A 185 6.95 12.03 10.35
CA LYS A 185 8.15 12.40 11.10
C LYS A 185 7.89 12.88 12.53
N ILE A 186 6.68 13.37 12.82
CA ILE A 186 6.25 13.73 14.19
C ILE A 186 6.32 12.49 15.09
N TYR A 187 5.77 11.38 14.63
CA TYR A 187 5.68 10.15 15.43
C TYR A 187 6.97 9.33 15.34
N ASP A 188 7.66 9.36 14.20
CA ASP A 188 8.97 8.75 14.04
C ASP A 188 10.02 9.36 14.99
N ALA A 189 10.02 10.69 15.12
CA ALA A 189 10.83 11.38 16.12
C ALA A 189 10.52 10.90 17.55
N LEU A 190 9.23 10.75 17.88
CA LEU A 190 8.80 10.29 19.19
C LEU A 190 9.28 8.87 19.49
N PHE A 191 9.24 7.98 18.48
CA PHE A 191 9.73 6.61 18.60
C PHE A 191 11.26 6.56 18.79
N GLY A 192 11.99 7.40 18.04
CA GLY A 192 13.44 7.52 18.19
C GLY A 192 13.88 8.06 19.55
N LEU A 193 13.10 8.97 20.15
CA LEU A 193 13.32 9.49 21.51
C LEU A 193 13.00 8.42 22.57
N GLU A 194 11.94 7.63 22.40
CA GLU A 194 11.56 6.58 23.37
C GLU A 194 12.52 5.39 23.39
N GLU A 195 13.25 5.14 22.32
CA GLU A 195 14.26 4.08 22.21
C GLU A 195 15.70 4.63 22.43
N ASP A 196 15.84 5.84 22.96
CA ASP A 196 17.13 6.50 23.25
C ASP A 196 18.08 6.56 22.01
N ILE A 197 17.55 6.55 20.78
CA ILE A 197 18.34 6.73 19.54
C ILE A 197 18.80 8.18 19.43
N ILE A 198 17.95 9.08 19.87
CA ILE A 198 18.22 10.50 20.12
C ILE A 198 17.63 10.86 21.48
N SER A 199 18.06 11.96 22.07
CA SER A 199 17.47 12.50 23.30
C SER A 199 17.07 13.96 23.13
N PRO A 200 16.22 14.53 24.01
CA PRO A 200 15.86 15.95 23.96
C PRO A 200 17.07 16.87 24.00
N ASP A 201 18.08 16.51 24.78
CA ASP A 201 19.31 17.30 24.98
C ASP A 201 20.41 17.02 23.92
N ASP A 202 20.38 15.82 23.29
CA ASP A 202 21.35 15.41 22.26
C ASP A 202 20.64 14.63 21.13
N SER A 203 20.23 15.38 20.14
CA SER A 203 19.55 14.86 18.96
C SER A 203 20.38 14.96 17.68
N LEU A 204 21.71 15.21 17.82
CA LEU A 204 22.59 15.38 16.68
C LEU A 204 22.89 14.03 16.02
N LEU A 205 22.53 13.91 14.73
CA LEU A 205 23.01 12.84 13.87
C LEU A 205 23.96 13.40 12.82
N PRO A 206 25.15 12.79 12.66
CA PRO A 206 26.12 13.25 11.67
C PRO A 206 25.64 12.94 10.24
N TRP A 207 25.91 13.88 9.34
CA TRP A 207 25.64 13.71 7.91
C TRP A 207 26.49 12.56 7.34
N ASN A 208 25.84 11.71 6.53
CA ASN A 208 26.47 10.53 5.93
C ASN A 208 27.43 10.85 4.76
N GLY A 209 27.54 12.14 4.34
CA GLY A 209 28.37 12.55 3.22
C GLY A 209 27.71 12.39 1.83
N GLU A 210 26.49 11.88 1.74
CA GLU A 210 25.73 11.81 0.49
C GLU A 210 25.21 13.20 0.10
N ILE A 211 25.26 13.52 -1.21
CA ILE A 211 24.77 14.80 -1.70
C ILE A 211 23.28 14.67 -2.03
N TYR A 212 22.46 15.42 -1.32
CA TYR A 212 21.02 15.51 -1.51
C TYR A 212 20.66 16.78 -2.33
N PRO A 213 19.50 16.80 -3.00
CA PRO A 213 19.06 17.95 -3.81
C PRO A 213 18.88 19.25 -3.02
N PHE A 214 18.62 19.16 -1.71
CA PHE A 214 18.43 20.31 -0.84
C PHE A 214 19.72 20.58 -0.06
N GLU A 215 20.27 21.79 -0.20
CA GLU A 215 21.53 22.15 0.46
C GLU A 215 21.46 22.01 1.99
N THR A 216 20.30 22.32 2.58
CA THR A 216 20.04 22.18 4.03
C THR A 216 20.13 20.73 4.52
N TRP A 217 20.08 19.74 3.63
CA TRP A 217 20.20 18.33 3.98
C TRP A 217 21.66 17.84 4.04
N ASN A 218 22.59 18.61 3.48
CA ASN A 218 24.00 18.23 3.32
C ASN A 218 24.87 18.72 4.49
N THR A 219 24.38 18.52 5.72
CA THR A 219 25.06 18.88 6.97
C THR A 219 24.52 18.01 8.11
N ASP A 220 25.23 17.99 9.23
CA ASP A 220 24.74 17.35 10.46
C ASP A 220 23.40 17.95 10.87
N GLN A 221 22.52 17.12 11.41
CA GLN A 221 21.14 17.50 11.76
C GLN A 221 20.84 17.24 13.22
N THR A 222 20.17 18.19 13.87
CA THR A 222 19.43 17.96 15.10
C THR A 222 17.95 17.65 14.79
N LEU A 223 17.17 17.20 15.75
CA LEU A 223 15.73 16.98 15.57
C LEU A 223 15.05 18.24 15.03
N ASN A 224 15.33 19.40 15.59
CA ASN A 224 14.72 20.67 15.16
C ASN A 224 15.06 21.03 13.71
N SER A 225 16.34 20.94 13.33
CA SER A 225 16.77 21.26 11.96
C SER A 225 16.24 20.23 10.94
N ALA A 226 16.25 18.95 11.30
CA ALA A 226 15.72 17.87 10.46
C ALA A 226 14.20 17.97 10.28
N MET A 227 13.45 18.31 11.33
CA MET A 227 12.01 18.52 11.26
C MET A 227 11.65 19.74 10.41
N SER A 228 12.30 20.88 10.66
CA SER A 228 12.09 22.13 9.94
C SER A 228 12.40 21.99 8.43
N SER A 229 13.54 21.40 8.08
CA SER A 229 13.97 21.19 6.69
C SER A 229 13.41 19.88 6.09
N SER A 230 12.62 19.13 6.86
CA SER A 230 12.01 17.86 6.43
C SER A 230 13.02 16.84 5.91
N VAL A 231 14.18 16.70 6.57
CA VAL A 231 15.34 15.90 6.14
C VAL A 231 15.03 14.40 6.22
N ASN A 232 14.82 13.74 5.08
CA ASN A 232 14.45 12.33 5.07
C ASN A 232 15.51 11.42 5.67
N TRP A 233 16.79 11.61 5.34
CA TRP A 233 17.85 10.71 5.76
C TRP A 233 18.01 10.63 7.29
N TYR A 234 17.68 11.71 8.01
CA TYR A 234 17.70 11.76 9.48
C TYR A 234 16.71 10.75 10.07
N PHE A 235 15.45 10.82 9.65
CA PHE A 235 14.37 9.92 10.07
C PHE A 235 14.58 8.49 9.57
N GLN A 236 15.02 8.31 8.34
CA GLN A 236 15.39 6.99 7.79
C GLN A 236 16.55 6.33 8.56
N THR A 237 17.42 7.13 9.19
CA THR A 237 18.47 6.59 10.05
C THR A 237 17.90 6.10 11.37
N MET A 238 16.93 6.80 11.95
CA MET A 238 16.19 6.31 13.11
C MET A 238 15.38 5.07 12.81
N ASP A 239 14.63 5.04 11.71
CA ASP A 239 13.86 3.86 11.25
C ASP A 239 14.73 2.61 11.15
N ARG A 240 15.95 2.73 10.59
CA ARG A 240 16.90 1.61 10.49
C ARG A 240 17.39 1.13 11.86
N GLN A 241 17.54 2.02 12.82
CA GLN A 241 17.97 1.66 14.19
C GLN A 241 16.82 1.08 15.01
N LEU A 242 15.60 1.59 14.84
CA LEU A 242 14.38 1.07 15.46
C LEU A 242 14.08 -0.36 14.98
N GLY A 243 14.19 -0.59 13.68
CA GLY A 243 13.81 -1.84 13.03
C GLY A 243 12.29 -2.04 12.94
N ALA A 244 11.87 -2.93 12.02
CA ALA A 244 10.46 -3.13 11.69
C ALA A 244 9.58 -3.52 12.88
N ASP A 245 10.08 -4.37 13.77
CA ASP A 245 9.31 -4.87 14.91
C ASP A 245 8.97 -3.77 15.93
N SER A 246 9.93 -2.88 16.21
CA SER A 246 9.71 -1.74 17.13
C SER A 246 8.77 -0.72 16.51
N ILE A 247 8.99 -0.36 15.24
CA ILE A 247 8.11 0.55 14.50
C ILE A 247 6.67 0.02 14.52
N TYR A 248 6.47 -1.26 14.18
CA TYR A 248 5.14 -1.87 14.17
C TYR A 248 4.46 -1.82 15.55
N LYS A 249 5.19 -2.12 16.63
CA LYS A 249 4.66 -2.02 18.01
C LYS A 249 4.24 -0.60 18.36
N TYR A 250 5.01 0.41 17.96
CA TYR A 250 4.66 1.80 18.22
C TYR A 250 3.48 2.27 17.39
N LEU A 251 3.41 1.90 16.12
CA LEU A 251 2.25 2.19 15.28
C LEU A 251 0.97 1.60 15.88
N GLN A 252 1.02 0.35 16.35
CA GLN A 252 -0.10 -0.30 17.06
C GLN A 252 -0.42 0.40 18.38
N LYS A 253 0.62 0.78 19.17
CA LYS A 253 0.44 1.46 20.47
C LYS A 253 -0.37 2.74 20.33
N ILE A 254 -0.12 3.52 19.29
CA ILE A 254 -0.80 4.81 19.06
C ILE A 254 -1.99 4.70 18.10
N GLY A 255 -2.23 3.53 17.48
CA GLY A 255 -3.30 3.34 16.49
C GLY A 255 -3.07 4.16 15.21
N TYR A 256 -1.84 4.17 14.68
CA TYR A 256 -1.50 5.01 13.53
C TYR A 256 -2.03 4.42 12.21
N GLY A 257 -3.10 5.00 11.71
CA GLY A 257 -3.64 4.69 10.37
C GLY A 257 -3.90 3.21 10.12
N ASN A 258 -3.34 2.67 9.06
CA ASN A 258 -3.45 1.25 8.72
C ASN A 258 -2.39 0.34 9.38
N GLU A 259 -1.46 0.91 10.16
CA GLU A 259 -0.36 0.19 10.87
C GLU A 259 0.49 -0.71 9.97
N HIS A 260 0.43 -0.51 8.65
CA HIS A 260 1.02 -1.42 7.68
C HIS A 260 2.37 -0.92 7.17
N ILE A 261 3.44 -1.63 7.54
CA ILE A 261 4.78 -1.43 7.02
C ILE A 261 5.16 -2.60 6.10
N ALA A 262 5.51 -2.30 4.86
CA ALA A 262 5.97 -3.29 3.90
C ALA A 262 7.04 -2.69 2.99
N GLY A 263 7.98 -3.52 2.55
CA GLY A 263 9.08 -3.09 1.71
C GLY A 263 10.27 -2.55 2.50
N ASP A 264 10.90 -1.51 1.98
CA ASP A 264 12.09 -0.89 2.59
C ASP A 264 11.67 0.05 3.73
N LEU A 265 12.32 -0.09 4.91
CA LEU A 265 12.13 0.78 6.08
C LEU A 265 12.47 2.24 5.80
N SER A 266 13.22 2.55 4.77
CA SER A 266 13.52 3.94 4.38
C SER A 266 12.38 4.63 3.61
N SER A 267 11.30 3.92 3.22
CA SER A 267 10.31 4.45 2.30
C SER A 267 8.85 4.06 2.58
N TYR A 268 8.56 3.26 3.62
CA TYR A 268 7.21 2.78 3.89
C TYR A 268 6.17 3.89 4.16
N TRP A 269 6.62 5.08 4.55
CA TRP A 269 5.80 6.28 4.78
C TRP A 269 5.78 7.27 3.59
N LEU A 270 6.58 7.01 2.52
CA LEU A 270 6.68 7.83 1.31
C LEU A 270 5.91 7.18 0.15
N GLU A 271 4.68 7.64 -0.15
CA GLU A 271 3.79 7.09 -1.20
C GLU A 271 3.83 5.56 -1.29
N SER A 272 3.72 4.88 -0.13
CA SER A 272 3.92 3.46 0.00
C SER A 272 2.86 2.81 0.90
N SER A 273 3.26 1.87 1.76
CA SER A 273 2.34 0.98 2.49
C SER A 273 1.67 1.61 3.70
N LEU A 274 2.34 2.50 4.44
CA LEU A 274 1.76 3.18 5.59
C LEU A 274 0.80 4.28 5.11
N LYS A 275 -0.43 4.26 5.65
CA LYS A 275 -1.48 5.21 5.26
C LYS A 275 -2.26 5.67 6.48
N ILE A 276 -2.72 6.91 6.45
CA ILE A 276 -3.50 7.55 7.50
C ILE A 276 -4.50 8.53 6.88
N SER A 277 -5.64 8.73 7.50
CA SER A 277 -6.64 9.71 7.08
C SER A 277 -6.46 11.06 7.78
N PRO A 278 -6.99 12.16 7.22
CA PRO A 278 -7.02 13.46 7.88
C PRO A 278 -7.69 13.44 9.26
N ILE A 279 -8.77 12.69 9.43
CA ILE A 279 -9.43 12.54 10.73
C ILE A 279 -8.48 11.87 11.74
N GLU A 280 -7.84 10.77 11.38
CA GLU A 280 -6.87 10.09 12.27
C GLU A 280 -5.68 10.99 12.63
N GLN A 281 -5.20 11.83 11.70
CA GLN A 281 -4.15 12.81 11.98
C GLN A 281 -4.58 13.78 13.08
N VAL A 282 -5.81 14.31 13.01
CA VAL A 282 -6.33 15.22 14.04
C VAL A 282 -6.51 14.49 15.38
N GLU A 283 -7.04 13.27 15.39
CA GLU A 283 -7.18 12.47 16.61
C GLU A 283 -5.82 12.20 17.27
N LEU A 284 -4.80 11.85 16.50
CA LEU A 284 -3.44 11.63 17.02
C LEU A 284 -2.78 12.92 17.51
N LEU A 285 -2.99 14.06 16.83
CA LEU A 285 -2.50 15.35 17.30
C LEU A 285 -3.16 15.76 18.63
N THR A 286 -4.45 15.48 18.83
CA THR A 286 -5.11 15.74 20.11
C THR A 286 -4.54 14.88 21.24
N GLN A 287 -4.19 13.61 20.96
CA GLN A 287 -3.56 12.72 21.92
C GLN A 287 -2.12 13.16 22.23
N LEU A 288 -1.36 13.58 21.21
CA LEU A 288 0.01 14.13 21.37
C LEU A 288 -0.01 15.39 22.23
N HIS A 289 -0.93 16.31 21.98
CA HIS A 289 -1.09 17.55 22.73
C HIS A 289 -1.44 17.29 24.20
N ALA A 290 -2.33 16.32 24.46
CA ALA A 290 -2.79 15.95 25.79
C ALA A 290 -1.83 14.99 26.55
N ASP A 291 -0.68 14.66 26.00
CA ASP A 291 0.27 13.66 26.52
C ASP A 291 -0.34 12.28 26.79
N ASN A 292 -1.33 11.88 25.95
CA ASN A 292 -2.10 10.64 26.12
C ASN A 292 -1.61 9.47 25.24
N LEU A 293 -0.53 9.63 24.50
CA LEU A 293 0.05 8.55 23.67
C LEU A 293 0.84 7.53 24.52
N GLY A 294 1.06 7.81 25.82
CA GLY A 294 1.74 6.92 26.75
C GLY A 294 3.25 6.90 26.57
N PHE A 295 3.83 8.01 26.15
CA PHE A 295 5.27 8.27 26.03
C PHE A 295 5.75 9.20 27.15
N ALA A 296 7.07 9.35 27.30
CA ALA A 296 7.62 10.28 28.26
C ALA A 296 7.26 11.73 27.89
N ALA A 297 6.82 12.53 28.88
CA ALA A 297 6.40 13.91 28.63
C ALA A 297 7.54 14.79 28.07
N GLU A 298 8.78 14.53 28.45
CA GLU A 298 9.95 15.24 27.92
C GLU A 298 10.13 14.97 26.41
N ASN A 299 9.90 13.72 25.95
CA ASN A 299 9.96 13.32 24.55
C ASN A 299 8.83 13.95 23.74
N THR A 300 7.61 13.92 24.30
CA THR A 300 6.44 14.57 23.67
C THR A 300 6.68 16.08 23.53
N ASN A 301 7.25 16.74 24.53
CA ASN A 301 7.56 18.16 24.47
C ASN A 301 8.65 18.46 23.44
N ALA A 302 9.74 17.67 23.37
CA ALA A 302 10.76 17.84 22.36
C ALA A 302 10.20 17.72 20.92
N VAL A 303 9.26 16.81 20.70
CA VAL A 303 8.57 16.69 19.39
C VAL A 303 7.67 17.90 19.14
N LYS A 304 6.87 18.36 20.13
CA LYS A 304 6.05 19.57 19.98
C LYS A 304 6.93 20.79 19.64
N ASP A 305 8.03 20.99 20.36
CA ASP A 305 8.97 22.09 20.10
C ASP A 305 9.55 22.02 18.68
N SER A 306 9.82 20.82 18.17
CA SER A 306 10.39 20.63 16.83
C SER A 306 9.44 20.99 15.67
N ILE A 307 8.14 21.02 15.92
CA ILE A 307 7.09 21.42 14.94
C ILE A 307 6.50 22.79 15.21
N GLN A 308 7.04 23.55 16.20
CA GLN A 308 6.61 24.90 16.45
C GLN A 308 7.04 25.82 15.31
N LEU A 309 6.07 26.49 14.67
CA LEU A 309 6.30 27.41 13.54
C LEU A 309 6.33 28.86 13.97
N PHE A 310 5.48 29.20 14.93
CA PHE A 310 5.36 30.58 15.43
C PHE A 310 4.89 30.58 16.88
N SER A 311 5.34 31.56 17.66
CA SER A 311 4.87 31.82 19.03
C SER A 311 4.76 33.29 19.29
N SER A 312 3.67 33.71 19.94
CA SER A 312 3.42 35.05 20.43
C SER A 312 2.93 35.00 21.88
N GLU A 313 2.65 36.17 22.47
CA GLU A 313 2.09 36.24 23.84
C GLU A 313 0.70 35.56 23.96
N ASN A 314 -0.09 35.50 22.88
CA ASN A 314 -1.46 35.05 22.90
C ASN A 314 -1.71 33.75 22.13
N SER A 315 -0.79 33.30 21.31
CA SER A 315 -0.98 32.10 20.49
C SER A 315 0.34 31.47 20.06
N THR A 316 0.32 30.15 19.95
CA THR A 316 1.42 29.36 19.38
C THR A 316 0.88 28.47 18.28
N PHE A 317 1.58 28.45 17.16
CA PHE A 317 1.23 27.68 15.98
C PHE A 317 2.23 26.55 15.78
N TYR A 318 1.72 25.34 15.67
CA TYR A 318 2.47 24.11 15.43
C TYR A 318 2.03 23.49 14.11
N GLY A 319 2.97 22.98 13.32
CA GLY A 319 2.60 22.37 12.07
C GLY A 319 3.71 21.62 11.36
N LYS A 320 3.31 20.65 10.54
CA LYS A 320 4.20 19.87 9.70
C LYS A 320 3.58 19.65 8.32
N THR A 321 4.36 19.98 7.29
CA THR A 321 4.02 19.68 5.90
C THR A 321 4.47 18.29 5.49
N GLY A 322 3.80 17.72 4.49
CA GLY A 322 4.21 16.51 3.79
C GLY A 322 3.99 16.67 2.28
N THR A 323 4.90 16.16 1.46
CA THR A 323 4.74 16.11 0.01
C THR A 323 5.07 14.71 -0.48
N GLY A 324 4.12 14.07 -1.14
CA GLY A 324 4.28 12.80 -1.81
C GLY A 324 4.59 12.99 -3.28
N ARG A 325 5.58 12.23 -3.78
CA ARG A 325 6.05 12.33 -5.15
C ARG A 325 6.02 10.98 -5.85
N ILE A 326 5.42 10.94 -7.05
CA ILE A 326 5.40 9.77 -7.94
C ILE A 326 5.86 10.22 -9.33
N ASN A 327 6.86 9.55 -9.89
CA ASN A 327 7.41 9.86 -11.21
C ASN A 327 7.76 11.36 -11.38
N ASP A 328 8.40 11.95 -10.38
CA ASP A 328 8.79 13.37 -10.31
C ASP A 328 7.62 14.38 -10.28
N HIS A 329 6.38 13.92 -10.08
CA HIS A 329 5.22 14.77 -9.86
C HIS A 329 4.81 14.77 -8.38
N ASP A 330 4.51 15.96 -7.85
CA ASP A 330 3.99 16.12 -6.49
C ASP A 330 2.48 15.86 -6.50
N VAL A 331 2.06 14.69 -5.96
CA VAL A 331 0.70 14.15 -6.12
C VAL A 331 -0.13 14.13 -4.84
N ASN A 332 0.51 14.35 -3.68
CA ASN A 332 -0.13 14.23 -2.37
C ASN A 332 0.48 15.24 -1.40
N GLY A 333 -0.26 16.29 -1.08
CA GLY A 333 0.16 17.37 -0.20
C GLY A 333 -0.54 17.30 1.15
N TRP A 334 0.21 17.51 2.21
CA TRP A 334 -0.27 17.54 3.57
C TRP A 334 0.15 18.79 4.33
N PHE A 335 -0.73 19.32 5.17
CA PHE A 335 -0.36 20.18 6.27
C PHE A 335 -1.24 19.84 7.48
N ILE A 336 -0.59 19.45 8.59
CA ILE A 336 -1.25 19.09 9.84
C ILE A 336 -0.65 19.86 10.99
N GLY A 337 -1.42 20.10 12.03
CA GLY A 337 -0.92 20.82 13.20
C GLY A 337 -2.02 21.25 14.17
N PHE A 338 -1.66 22.16 15.04
CA PHE A 338 -2.60 22.77 15.98
C PHE A 338 -2.20 24.19 16.33
N ILE A 339 -3.17 24.96 16.79
CA ILE A 339 -2.99 26.33 17.27
C ILE A 339 -3.48 26.38 18.69
N GLU A 340 -2.59 26.75 19.60
CA GLU A 340 -2.94 27.08 20.97
C GLU A 340 -3.21 28.57 21.06
N THR A 341 -4.39 28.95 21.58
CA THR A 341 -4.74 30.33 21.92
C THR A 341 -4.90 30.43 23.42
N PHE A 342 -5.15 31.64 23.93
CA PHE A 342 -5.30 31.86 25.38
C PHE A 342 -6.44 31.00 26.00
N ASP A 343 -7.51 30.74 25.23
CA ASP A 343 -8.75 30.11 25.74
C ASP A 343 -9.11 28.82 25.01
N ASN A 344 -8.41 28.46 23.93
CA ASN A 344 -8.77 27.29 23.14
C ASN A 344 -7.56 26.67 22.40
N THR A 345 -7.73 25.43 21.95
CA THR A 345 -6.83 24.76 21.01
C THR A 345 -7.60 24.25 19.82
N TYR A 346 -7.09 24.52 18.61
CA TYR A 346 -7.66 24.08 17.35
C TYR A 346 -6.68 23.11 16.67
N PHE A 347 -7.14 21.90 16.37
CA PHE A 347 -6.33 20.90 15.65
C PHE A 347 -6.82 20.81 14.22
N PHE A 348 -5.90 20.72 13.28
CA PHE A 348 -6.26 20.69 11.86
C PHE A 348 -5.46 19.66 11.06
N ALA A 349 -6.05 19.18 9.97
CA ALA A 349 -5.40 18.41 8.94
C ALA A 349 -5.98 18.78 7.58
N THR A 350 -5.11 19.20 6.66
CA THR A 350 -5.41 19.40 5.26
C THR A 350 -4.67 18.35 4.44
N ASN A 351 -5.40 17.65 3.60
CA ASN A 351 -4.82 16.79 2.57
C ASN A 351 -5.31 17.22 1.19
N ILE A 352 -4.41 17.30 0.23
CA ILE A 352 -4.72 17.62 -1.17
C ILE A 352 -4.09 16.59 -2.10
N LYS A 353 -4.78 16.31 -3.20
CA LYS A 353 -4.32 15.43 -4.28
C LYS A 353 -4.52 16.08 -5.64
N ALA A 354 -3.59 15.81 -6.54
CA ALA A 354 -3.68 16.14 -7.96
C ALA A 354 -2.66 15.30 -8.75
N ASP A 355 -2.72 15.34 -10.06
CA ASP A 355 -1.72 14.70 -10.92
C ASP A 355 -0.33 15.35 -10.79
N GLN A 356 -0.29 16.61 -10.36
CA GLN A 356 0.94 17.38 -10.11
C GLN A 356 0.64 18.61 -9.23
N GLN A 357 1.68 19.16 -8.60
CA GLN A 357 1.61 20.36 -7.75
C GLN A 357 0.82 20.19 -6.45
N ALA A 358 0.44 18.98 -6.06
CA ALA A 358 -0.13 18.74 -4.73
C ALA A 358 0.99 18.68 -3.67
N THR A 359 1.51 19.87 -3.33
CA THR A 359 2.61 20.03 -2.38
C THR A 359 2.13 20.31 -0.96
N GLY A 360 2.99 20.03 0.03
CA GLY A 360 2.73 20.44 1.41
C GLY A 360 2.64 21.96 1.58
N SER A 361 3.32 22.73 0.75
CA SER A 361 3.24 24.20 0.75
C SER A 361 1.85 24.67 0.30
N ASN A 362 1.28 24.07 -0.74
CA ASN A 362 -0.07 24.39 -1.21
C ASN A 362 -1.13 23.98 -0.16
N ALA A 363 -0.95 22.83 0.49
CA ALA A 363 -1.81 22.42 1.60
C ALA A 363 -1.74 23.40 2.78
N ALA A 364 -0.55 23.93 3.08
CA ALA A 364 -0.37 24.94 4.11
C ALA A 364 -1.03 26.27 3.74
N GLU A 365 -0.90 26.74 2.50
CA GLU A 365 -1.55 27.96 2.00
C GLU A 365 -3.07 27.86 2.10
N ILE A 366 -3.66 26.75 1.67
CA ILE A 366 -5.09 26.47 1.82
C ILE A 366 -5.50 26.52 3.30
N THR A 367 -4.77 25.83 4.16
CA THR A 367 -5.04 25.81 5.60
C THR A 367 -5.02 27.19 6.21
N MET A 368 -3.97 27.97 5.92
CA MET A 368 -3.80 29.32 6.46
C MET A 368 -4.91 30.25 6.01
N SER A 369 -5.35 30.14 4.74
CA SER A 369 -6.46 30.92 4.20
C SER A 369 -7.78 30.60 4.92
N ILE A 370 -8.09 29.31 5.11
CA ILE A 370 -9.30 28.87 5.83
C ILE A 370 -9.27 29.36 7.29
N LEU A 371 -8.16 29.15 8.01
CA LEU A 371 -8.01 29.56 9.39
C LEU A 371 -8.10 31.09 9.59
N SER A 372 -7.59 31.85 8.60
CA SER A 372 -7.70 33.31 8.60
C SER A 372 -9.13 33.77 8.42
N ASP A 373 -9.87 33.20 7.46
CA ASP A 373 -11.27 33.54 7.20
C ASP A 373 -12.20 33.11 8.36
N MET A 374 -11.84 32.05 9.08
CA MET A 374 -12.50 31.66 10.32
C MET A 374 -12.13 32.56 11.52
N GLY A 375 -11.17 33.47 11.39
CA GLY A 375 -10.66 34.34 12.43
C GLY A 375 -9.87 33.61 13.53
N ILE A 376 -9.43 32.38 13.30
CA ILE A 376 -8.65 31.56 14.24
C ILE A 376 -7.17 32.00 14.21
N TRP A 377 -6.67 32.34 13.03
CA TRP A 377 -5.30 32.78 12.83
C TRP A 377 -5.24 34.03 11.94
N LYS A 378 -4.31 34.97 12.26
CA LYS A 378 -4.14 36.24 11.50
C LYS A 378 -2.69 36.47 11.13
#